data_acc57406e633023ae9fd017f2844fb08
#
_entry.id   acc57406e633023ae9fd017f2844fb08
#
_cell.length_a   1.000
_cell.length_b   1.000
_cell.length_c   1.000
_cell.angle_alpha   90.00
_cell.angle_beta   90.00
_cell.angle_gamma   90.00
#
_symmetry.space_group_name_H-M   'P 1'
#
loop_
_entity.id
_entity.type
_entity.pdbx_description
1 polymer ?
#
loop_
_entity_poly.entity_id
_entity_poly.type
_entity_poly.pdbx_seq_one_letter_code
_entity_poly.pdbx_strand_id
1 'polypeptide(L)'
;MPHSSTLAFLGNPLDRCANHRTDEEWLGNLLRQASTRHVHLNGDKTVIIDGKLQVFDWENAAECVLLGIDGDGAGWFASASKAEENLMDLRGLAVAGLLPQGELAILAQARSLLHWHERHGFCANCGQRTEMRDAGYRRHCAACATDHFPRTDPVVIMAVRHGSRMLLGRQSAWPEGMYSTLAGFMEPGETIEEAARREVFEEAGVRVGDIRFHLNQPWPFPSSLMIGLIGEALTDDLVIDPKELETARWFESHEVQSMLDGTHASGLNAPLPLAIAHHLIRACLQSS
;
A
#
# COMPACT_ATOMS: atom_id res chain seq x y z
N MET A 1 -5.96 8.38 19.04
CA MET A 1 -5.31 7.38 18.17
C MET A 1 -3.85 7.80 18.00
N PRO A 2 -2.91 7.20 18.70
CA PRO A 2 -1.59 7.86 18.85
C PRO A 2 -0.55 7.54 17.78
N HIS A 3 -0.78 6.75 16.74
CA HIS A 3 0.31 6.28 15.88
C HIS A 3 0.09 6.38 14.36
N SER A 4 -0.99 7.01 13.89
CA SER A 4 -1.23 7.19 12.45
C SER A 4 -0.29 8.20 11.76
N SER A 5 0.40 9.03 12.53
CA SER A 5 1.25 10.11 12.00
C SER A 5 2.59 9.64 11.42
N THR A 6 2.97 8.39 11.63
CA THR A 6 4.23 7.82 11.11
C THR A 6 4.00 6.76 10.01
N LEU A 7 2.80 6.24 9.85
CA LEU A 7 2.46 5.36 8.73
C LEU A 7 2.52 6.12 7.41
N ALA A 8 3.24 5.58 6.43
CA ALA A 8 3.29 6.18 5.10
C ALA A 8 1.99 5.98 4.32
N PHE A 9 1.75 6.84 3.33
CA PHE A 9 0.67 6.74 2.34
C PHE A 9 -0.75 6.96 2.87
N LEU A 10 -0.91 7.50 4.08
CA LEU A 10 -2.21 7.86 4.67
C LEU A 10 -2.47 9.37 4.57
N GLY A 11 -3.75 9.72 4.79
CA GLY A 11 -4.13 11.14 4.91
C GLY A 11 -4.14 11.88 3.58
N ASN A 12 -4.56 11.22 2.48
CA ASN A 12 -4.76 11.89 1.19
C ASN A 12 -5.75 13.05 1.37
N PRO A 13 -5.33 14.31 1.12
CA PRO A 13 -6.15 15.49 1.38
C PRO A 13 -7.15 15.81 0.28
N LEU A 14 -7.12 15.08 -0.85
CA LEU A 14 -7.93 15.39 -2.03
C LEU A 14 -9.38 14.92 -1.89
N ASP A 15 -10.32 15.78 -2.24
CA ASP A 15 -11.66 15.33 -2.62
C ASP A 15 -11.55 14.59 -3.96
N ARG A 16 -11.96 13.35 -3.97
CA ARG A 16 -11.86 12.45 -5.13
C ARG A 16 -12.87 12.74 -6.24
N CYS A 17 -13.82 13.66 -6.05
CA CYS A 17 -14.77 14.16 -7.01
C CYS A 17 -15.50 13.06 -7.80
N ALA A 18 -15.94 11.98 -7.11
CA ALA A 18 -16.52 10.82 -7.78
C ALA A 18 -17.74 11.17 -8.65
N ASN A 19 -18.53 12.16 -8.22
CA ASN A 19 -19.76 12.61 -8.91
C ASN A 19 -19.48 13.41 -10.20
N HIS A 20 -18.26 13.88 -10.42
CA HIS A 20 -17.87 14.72 -11.55
C HIS A 20 -17.03 14.00 -12.60
N ARG A 21 -16.66 12.72 -12.37
CA ARG A 21 -15.73 11.98 -13.24
C ARG A 21 -16.26 11.70 -14.64
N THR A 22 -17.56 11.74 -14.84
CA THR A 22 -18.23 11.56 -16.14
C THR A 22 -18.54 12.88 -16.86
N ASP A 23 -18.30 14.02 -16.22
CA ASP A 23 -18.52 15.34 -16.78
C ASP A 23 -17.27 15.83 -17.53
N GLU A 24 -17.23 15.58 -18.84
CA GLU A 24 -16.09 15.92 -19.69
C GLU A 24 -15.86 17.44 -19.77
N GLU A 25 -16.91 18.27 -19.71
CA GLU A 25 -16.78 19.72 -19.73
C GLU A 25 -16.14 20.22 -18.44
N TRP A 26 -16.59 19.74 -17.28
CA TRP A 26 -16.04 20.05 -15.98
C TRP A 26 -14.57 19.62 -15.90
N LEU A 27 -14.24 18.39 -16.32
CA LEU A 27 -12.87 17.88 -16.36
C LEU A 27 -11.96 18.72 -17.24
N GLY A 28 -12.43 19.07 -18.45
CA GLY A 28 -11.70 19.92 -19.38
C GLY A 28 -11.45 21.34 -18.82
N ASN A 29 -12.42 21.90 -18.09
CA ASN A 29 -12.27 23.18 -17.41
C ASN A 29 -11.25 23.09 -16.25
N LEU A 30 -11.32 22.03 -15.43
CA LEU A 30 -10.39 21.81 -14.34
C LEU A 30 -8.94 21.65 -14.84
N LEU A 31 -8.73 20.88 -15.90
CA LEU A 31 -7.40 20.67 -16.53
C LEU A 31 -6.76 21.97 -17.02
N ARG A 32 -7.56 22.92 -17.51
CA ARG A 32 -7.06 24.21 -18.05
C ARG A 32 -6.82 25.29 -17.00
N GLN A 33 -7.14 25.05 -15.74
CA GLN A 33 -6.88 26.04 -14.68
C GLN A 33 -5.37 26.15 -14.42
N ALA A 34 -4.89 27.37 -14.27
CA ALA A 34 -3.48 27.63 -13.95
C ALA A 34 -3.03 27.07 -12.58
N SER A 35 -3.99 26.79 -11.69
CA SER A 35 -3.74 26.17 -10.40
C SER A 35 -3.63 24.63 -10.46
N THR A 36 -3.99 24.01 -11.58
CA THR A 36 -3.95 22.56 -11.73
C THR A 36 -2.54 22.03 -11.61
N ARG A 37 -2.41 20.92 -10.90
CA ARG A 37 -1.16 20.24 -10.58
C ARG A 37 -1.11 18.89 -11.28
N HIS A 38 -0.02 18.62 -11.97
CA HIS A 38 0.18 17.39 -12.69
C HIS A 38 1.43 16.67 -12.16
N VAL A 39 1.27 15.43 -11.69
CA VAL A 39 2.40 14.61 -11.25
C VAL A 39 2.71 13.54 -12.28
N HIS A 40 3.98 13.27 -12.47
CA HIS A 40 4.48 12.27 -13.40
C HIS A 40 5.12 11.11 -12.67
N LEU A 41 4.74 9.87 -13.03
CA LEU A 41 5.34 8.67 -12.49
C LEU A 41 5.95 7.81 -13.60
N ASN A 42 7.18 7.35 -13.36
CA ASN A 42 7.83 6.28 -14.12
C ASN A 42 7.86 5.02 -13.25
N GLY A 43 6.88 4.14 -13.45
CA GLY A 43 6.67 2.99 -12.56
C GLY A 43 6.28 3.43 -11.15
N ASP A 44 7.11 3.14 -10.15
CA ASP A 44 6.95 3.54 -8.76
C ASP A 44 7.81 4.77 -8.38
N LYS A 45 8.38 5.47 -9.38
CA LYS A 45 9.25 6.63 -9.18
C LYS A 45 8.58 7.90 -9.65
N THR A 46 8.88 9.01 -8.96
CA THR A 46 8.44 10.36 -9.34
C THR A 46 9.62 11.32 -9.34
N VAL A 47 9.44 12.47 -9.98
CA VAL A 47 10.50 13.49 -10.09
C VAL A 47 10.55 14.31 -8.80
N ILE A 48 11.74 14.35 -8.20
CA ILE A 48 12.03 15.14 -6.99
C ILE A 48 13.16 16.12 -7.31
N ILE A 49 12.94 17.40 -7.08
CA ILE A 49 13.94 18.46 -7.24
C ILE A 49 14.05 19.22 -5.93
N ASP A 50 15.27 19.39 -5.43
CA ASP A 50 15.56 20.07 -4.15
C ASP A 50 14.72 19.53 -2.97
N GLY A 51 14.49 18.21 -2.94
CA GLY A 51 13.72 17.53 -1.89
C GLY A 51 12.21 17.76 -1.96
N LYS A 52 11.69 18.30 -3.07
CA LYS A 52 10.27 18.60 -3.26
C LYS A 52 9.70 17.80 -4.45
N LEU A 53 8.43 17.43 -4.33
CA LEU A 53 7.68 16.85 -5.43
C LEU A 53 7.60 17.87 -6.58
N GLN A 54 8.07 17.48 -7.75
CA GLN A 54 7.92 18.28 -8.95
C GLN A 54 6.51 18.12 -9.49
N VAL A 55 5.80 19.22 -9.62
CA VAL A 55 4.53 19.31 -10.35
C VAL A 55 4.76 20.01 -11.67
N PHE A 56 4.02 19.62 -12.68
CA PHE A 56 4.15 20.09 -14.05
C PHE A 56 2.88 20.82 -14.47
N ASP A 57 3.02 21.76 -15.39
CA ASP A 57 1.88 22.32 -16.09
C ASP A 57 1.27 21.27 -17.01
N TRP A 58 -0.01 21.42 -17.31
CA TRP A 58 -0.68 20.55 -18.27
C TRP A 58 -0.13 20.77 -19.68
N GLU A 59 0.59 19.81 -20.19
CA GLU A 59 1.06 19.75 -21.57
C GLU A 59 0.41 18.56 -22.29
N ASN A 60 -0.86 18.70 -22.69
CA ASN A 60 -1.54 17.82 -23.66
C ASN A 60 -1.23 16.31 -23.54
N ALA A 61 -1.09 15.79 -22.31
CA ALA A 61 -0.86 14.37 -22.08
C ALA A 61 -2.11 13.60 -22.53
N ALA A 62 -1.97 12.72 -23.48
CA ALA A 62 -3.09 12.01 -24.13
C ALA A 62 -3.90 11.15 -23.14
N GLU A 63 -3.30 10.72 -22.03
CA GLU A 63 -3.96 9.97 -20.97
C GLU A 63 -3.47 10.44 -19.59
N CYS A 64 -4.34 11.14 -18.86
CA CYS A 64 -4.13 11.47 -17.45
C CYS A 64 -5.28 10.98 -16.59
N VAL A 65 -5.01 10.67 -15.33
CA VAL A 65 -6.03 10.29 -14.35
C VAL A 65 -6.27 11.42 -13.37
N LEU A 66 -7.51 11.72 -13.05
CA LEU A 66 -7.86 12.65 -11.98
C LEU A 66 -7.58 11.99 -10.62
N LEU A 67 -6.81 12.65 -9.78
CA LEU A 67 -6.60 12.23 -8.39
C LEU A 67 -7.62 12.87 -7.46
N GLY A 68 -8.02 14.10 -7.74
CA GLY A 68 -9.00 14.86 -6.97
C GLY A 68 -8.74 16.36 -7.01
N ILE A 69 -9.37 17.09 -6.07
CA ILE A 69 -9.24 18.54 -5.88
C ILE A 69 -8.74 18.78 -4.45
N ASP A 70 -7.77 19.67 -4.27
CA ASP A 70 -7.31 20.06 -2.95
C ASP A 70 -8.20 21.12 -2.29
N GLY A 71 -7.87 21.51 -1.05
CA GLY A 71 -8.65 22.47 -0.28
C GLY A 71 -8.70 23.88 -0.87
N ASP A 72 -7.81 24.22 -1.80
CA ASP A 72 -7.77 25.50 -2.51
C ASP A 72 -8.51 25.43 -3.86
N GLY A 73 -9.10 24.28 -4.20
CA GLY A 73 -9.82 24.04 -5.44
C GLY A 73 -8.95 23.69 -6.64
N ALA A 74 -7.66 23.45 -6.45
CA ALA A 74 -6.75 23.05 -7.51
C ALA A 74 -6.92 21.56 -7.85
N GLY A 75 -7.07 21.25 -9.15
CA GLY A 75 -7.11 19.88 -9.65
C GLY A 75 -5.73 19.20 -9.57
N TRP A 76 -5.73 17.94 -9.16
CA TRP A 76 -4.56 17.08 -9.19
C TRP A 76 -4.76 15.94 -10.17
N PHE A 77 -3.82 15.82 -11.09
CA PHE A 77 -3.81 14.76 -12.12
C PHE A 77 -2.49 14.00 -12.11
N ALA A 78 -2.50 12.79 -12.67
CA ALA A 78 -1.28 12.00 -12.85
C ALA A 78 -1.22 11.40 -14.25
N SER A 79 0.01 11.30 -14.79
CA SER A 79 0.33 10.57 -16.02
C SER A 79 1.54 9.68 -15.84
N ALA A 80 1.58 8.62 -16.65
CA ALA A 80 2.80 7.85 -16.83
C ALA A 80 3.84 8.70 -17.56
N SER A 81 5.10 8.60 -17.13
CA SER A 81 6.22 9.36 -17.68
C SER A 81 7.34 8.42 -18.09
N LYS A 82 8.21 8.90 -19.00
CA LYS A 82 9.48 8.26 -19.36
C LYS A 82 10.68 9.06 -18.85
N ALA A 83 10.46 10.00 -17.91
CA ALA A 83 11.56 10.73 -17.30
C ALA A 83 12.60 9.75 -16.73
N GLU A 84 13.87 10.08 -16.84
CA GLU A 84 14.98 9.26 -16.37
C GLU A 84 15.82 9.98 -15.30
N GLU A 85 15.66 11.29 -15.17
CA GLU A 85 16.45 12.12 -14.26
C GLU A 85 15.67 12.52 -13.01
N ASN A 86 16.39 12.71 -11.91
CA ASN A 86 15.87 13.16 -10.62
C ASN A 86 14.74 12.28 -10.05
N LEU A 87 14.76 11.00 -10.37
CA LEU A 87 13.74 10.05 -9.94
C LEU A 87 14.04 9.48 -8.56
N MET A 88 13.03 9.48 -7.70
CA MET A 88 13.04 8.74 -6.44
C MET A 88 11.83 7.80 -6.36
N ASP A 89 12.05 6.58 -5.88
CA ASP A 89 10.96 5.64 -5.65
C ASP A 89 10.14 6.00 -4.41
N LEU A 90 8.86 5.62 -4.41
CA LEU A 90 7.92 5.98 -3.35
C LEU A 90 8.32 5.42 -1.98
N ARG A 91 8.95 4.24 -1.93
CA ARG A 91 9.43 3.65 -0.68
C ARG A 91 10.61 4.44 -0.14
N GLY A 92 11.57 4.78 -0.99
CA GLY A 92 12.71 5.62 -0.63
C GLY A 92 12.29 6.99 -0.13
N LEU A 93 11.27 7.62 -0.77
CA LEU A 93 10.69 8.89 -0.32
C LEU A 93 10.06 8.78 1.08
N ALA A 94 9.33 7.70 1.34
CA ALA A 94 8.71 7.46 2.64
C ALA A 94 9.76 7.21 3.74
N VAL A 95 10.81 6.43 3.43
CA VAL A 95 11.95 6.18 4.37
C VAL A 95 12.70 7.46 4.67
N ALA A 96 12.99 8.27 3.65
CA ALA A 96 13.74 9.52 3.80
C ALA A 96 12.94 10.64 4.48
N GLY A 97 11.60 10.52 4.58
CA GLY A 97 10.74 11.55 5.16
C GLY A 97 10.78 12.88 4.39
N LEU A 98 11.05 12.86 3.10
CA LEU A 98 11.27 14.06 2.28
C LEU A 98 9.97 14.79 1.93
N LEU A 99 8.86 14.06 1.85
CA LEU A 99 7.57 14.62 1.44
C LEU A 99 6.57 14.63 2.60
N PRO A 100 5.66 15.61 2.64
CA PRO A 100 4.50 15.57 3.52
C PRO A 100 3.67 14.29 3.31
N GLN A 101 3.04 13.78 4.37
CA GLN A 101 2.22 12.57 4.33
C GLN A 101 1.12 12.63 3.26
N GLY A 102 0.47 13.80 3.13
CA GLY A 102 -0.57 14.01 2.11
C GLY A 102 -0.05 13.82 0.68
N GLU A 103 1.15 14.31 0.37
CA GLU A 103 1.77 14.13 -0.95
C GLU A 103 2.15 12.68 -1.21
N LEU A 104 2.68 11.97 -0.21
CA LEU A 104 2.93 10.52 -0.32
C LEU A 104 1.63 9.75 -0.57
N ALA A 105 0.52 10.15 0.06
CA ALA A 105 -0.78 9.51 -0.15
C ALA A 105 -1.37 9.81 -1.55
N ILE A 106 -1.15 11.02 -2.07
CA ILE A 106 -1.50 11.38 -3.46
C ILE A 106 -0.70 10.51 -4.45
N LEU A 107 0.60 10.38 -4.24
CA LEU A 107 1.46 9.55 -5.09
C LEU A 107 1.09 8.06 -5.01
N ALA A 108 0.68 7.57 -3.85
CA ALA A 108 0.19 6.19 -3.68
C ALA A 108 -1.06 5.93 -4.53
N GLN A 109 -2.01 6.87 -4.55
CA GLN A 109 -3.19 6.81 -5.42
C GLN A 109 -2.80 6.85 -6.89
N ALA A 110 -1.93 7.79 -7.28
CA ALA A 110 -1.44 7.93 -8.64
C ALA A 110 -0.77 6.63 -9.13
N ARG A 111 0.14 6.06 -8.33
CA ARG A 111 0.83 4.80 -8.65
C ARG A 111 -0.14 3.65 -8.88
N SER A 112 -1.12 3.48 -8.01
CA SER A 112 -2.11 2.39 -8.11
C SER A 112 -2.93 2.50 -9.40
N LEU A 113 -3.43 3.70 -9.72
CA LEU A 113 -4.24 3.94 -10.92
C LEU A 113 -3.40 3.76 -12.21
N LEU A 114 -2.22 4.38 -12.28
CA LEU A 114 -1.38 4.32 -13.48
C LEU A 114 -0.89 2.89 -13.74
N HIS A 115 -0.48 2.15 -12.70
CA HIS A 115 -0.13 0.75 -12.85
C HIS A 115 -1.29 -0.11 -13.35
N TRP A 116 -2.51 0.15 -12.86
CA TRP A 116 -3.69 -0.55 -13.35
C TRP A 116 -3.94 -0.25 -14.83
N HIS A 117 -3.83 1.01 -15.27
CA HIS A 117 -3.97 1.37 -16.67
C HIS A 117 -2.93 0.70 -17.57
N GLU A 118 -1.68 0.65 -17.13
CA GLU A 118 -0.58 -0.03 -17.84
C GLU A 118 -0.90 -1.51 -18.13
N ARG A 119 -1.55 -2.19 -17.17
CA ARG A 119 -1.84 -3.63 -17.23
C ARG A 119 -3.19 -3.96 -17.89
N HIS A 120 -4.08 -2.99 -18.05
CA HIS A 120 -5.46 -3.22 -18.50
C HIS A 120 -5.77 -2.54 -19.84
N GLY A 121 -4.76 -2.30 -20.67
CA GLY A 121 -4.90 -1.75 -22.02
C GLY A 121 -5.71 -2.62 -22.98
N PHE A 122 -5.92 -3.89 -22.62
CA PHE A 122 -6.73 -4.85 -23.38
C PHE A 122 -7.84 -5.44 -22.51
N CYS A 123 -8.98 -5.72 -23.15
CA CYS A 123 -10.15 -6.29 -22.49
C CYS A 123 -9.91 -7.73 -22.05
N ALA A 124 -10.10 -8.04 -20.77
CA ALA A 124 -9.97 -9.37 -20.23
C ALA A 124 -11.02 -10.37 -20.78
N ASN A 125 -12.16 -9.85 -21.32
CA ASN A 125 -13.24 -10.67 -21.87
C ASN A 125 -13.00 -11.06 -23.34
N CYS A 126 -12.56 -10.11 -24.21
CA CYS A 126 -12.48 -10.36 -25.66
C CYS A 126 -11.11 -10.05 -26.29
N GLY A 127 -10.13 -9.58 -25.53
CA GLY A 127 -8.77 -9.29 -26.01
C GLY A 127 -8.63 -7.99 -26.81
N GLN A 128 -9.71 -7.23 -27.09
CA GLN A 128 -9.63 -5.98 -27.84
C GLN A 128 -9.13 -4.82 -26.95
N ARG A 129 -8.64 -3.74 -27.57
CA ARG A 129 -8.20 -2.55 -26.85
C ARG A 129 -9.32 -1.93 -26.04
N THR A 130 -8.99 -1.43 -24.87
CA THR A 130 -9.90 -0.68 -24.00
C THR A 130 -9.55 0.81 -24.01
N GLU A 131 -10.53 1.65 -23.74
CA GLU A 131 -10.40 3.10 -23.65
C GLU A 131 -10.59 3.56 -22.21
N MET A 132 -9.84 4.58 -21.80
CA MET A 132 -10.00 5.21 -20.49
C MET A 132 -11.30 6.04 -20.48
N ARG A 133 -12.07 5.92 -19.39
CA ARG A 133 -13.30 6.65 -19.12
C ARG A 133 -13.32 7.09 -17.65
N ASP A 134 -14.30 7.95 -17.33
CA ASP A 134 -14.57 8.40 -15.96
C ASP A 134 -13.30 8.95 -15.27
N ALA A 135 -12.62 9.87 -15.97
CA ALA A 135 -11.38 10.50 -15.48
C ALA A 135 -10.29 9.51 -15.02
N GLY A 136 -10.25 8.30 -15.60
CA GLY A 136 -9.28 7.26 -15.27
C GLY A 136 -9.78 6.20 -14.27
N TYR A 137 -11.05 6.23 -13.88
CA TYR A 137 -11.59 5.23 -12.93
C TYR A 137 -12.38 4.10 -13.61
N ARG A 138 -12.36 4.05 -14.94
CA ARG A 138 -12.92 2.95 -15.73
C ARG A 138 -12.15 2.79 -17.04
N ARG A 139 -12.06 1.57 -17.52
CA ARG A 139 -11.70 1.27 -18.90
C ARG A 139 -12.86 0.55 -19.57
N HIS A 140 -13.24 1.03 -20.76
CA HIS A 140 -14.35 0.51 -21.55
C HIS A 140 -13.86 -0.23 -22.79
N CYS A 141 -14.43 -1.38 -23.08
CA CYS A 141 -14.19 -2.10 -24.33
C CYS A 141 -15.34 -1.84 -25.31
N ALA A 142 -15.09 -1.05 -26.35
CA ALA A 142 -16.12 -0.76 -27.37
C ALA A 142 -16.55 -2.00 -28.17
N ALA A 143 -15.71 -3.05 -28.26
CA ALA A 143 -16.00 -4.25 -29.03
C ALA A 143 -17.00 -5.21 -28.36
N CYS A 144 -17.02 -5.30 -27.04
CA CYS A 144 -17.92 -6.20 -26.29
C CYS A 144 -18.68 -5.50 -25.15
N ALA A 145 -18.60 -4.19 -25.08
CA ALA A 145 -19.25 -3.34 -24.07
C ALA A 145 -18.91 -3.70 -22.60
N THR A 146 -17.79 -4.40 -22.35
CA THR A 146 -17.35 -4.74 -20.98
C THR A 146 -16.60 -3.56 -20.36
N ASP A 147 -16.97 -3.23 -19.13
CA ASP A 147 -16.28 -2.26 -18.31
C ASP A 147 -15.32 -2.95 -17.34
N HIS A 148 -14.17 -2.32 -17.12
CA HIS A 148 -13.14 -2.75 -16.16
C HIS A 148 -12.88 -1.61 -15.19
N PHE A 149 -12.72 -1.94 -13.91
CA PHE A 149 -12.52 -0.99 -12.82
C PHE A 149 -11.17 -1.20 -12.13
N PRO A 150 -10.56 -0.13 -11.59
CA PRO A 150 -9.35 -0.27 -10.77
C PRO A 150 -9.57 -1.25 -9.63
N ARG A 151 -8.52 -2.02 -9.32
CA ARG A 151 -8.54 -2.99 -8.23
C ARG A 151 -7.77 -2.46 -7.01
N THR A 152 -8.17 -2.91 -5.85
CA THR A 152 -7.41 -2.83 -4.61
C THR A 152 -7.31 -4.24 -4.07
N ASP A 153 -6.09 -4.72 -3.80
CA ASP A 153 -5.85 -6.09 -3.36
C ASP A 153 -5.83 -6.14 -1.82
N PRO A 154 -6.83 -6.77 -1.16
CA PRO A 154 -6.84 -6.90 0.28
C PRO A 154 -5.78 -7.92 0.74
N VAL A 155 -4.97 -7.51 1.73
CA VAL A 155 -3.90 -8.30 2.34
C VAL A 155 -4.07 -8.23 3.85
N VAL A 156 -4.25 -9.38 4.50
CA VAL A 156 -4.22 -9.44 5.97
C VAL A 156 -2.76 -9.45 6.44
N ILE A 157 -2.49 -8.72 7.52
CA ILE A 157 -1.20 -8.69 8.19
C ILE A 157 -1.44 -8.73 9.68
N MET A 158 -0.80 -9.66 10.41
CA MET A 158 -1.17 -9.91 11.79
C MET A 158 0.00 -10.11 12.74
N ALA A 159 -0.03 -9.39 13.87
CA ALA A 159 0.76 -9.71 15.03
C ALA A 159 0.06 -10.83 15.82
N VAL A 160 0.70 -11.99 15.92
CA VAL A 160 0.18 -13.16 16.64
C VAL A 160 1.00 -13.36 17.91
N ARG A 161 0.33 -13.47 19.05
CA ARG A 161 1.00 -13.73 20.32
C ARG A 161 0.54 -15.03 20.95
N HIS A 162 1.40 -15.59 21.80
CA HIS A 162 1.14 -16.71 22.69
C HIS A 162 1.73 -16.41 24.07
N GLY A 163 0.90 -15.98 25.00
CA GLY A 163 1.36 -15.44 26.29
C GLY A 163 2.21 -14.17 26.10
N SER A 164 3.46 -14.19 26.59
CA SER A 164 4.42 -13.08 26.44
C SER A 164 5.19 -13.09 25.12
N ARG A 165 5.01 -14.11 24.30
CA ARG A 165 5.78 -14.30 23.06
C ARG A 165 5.00 -13.84 21.82
N MET A 166 5.71 -13.33 20.84
CA MET A 166 5.17 -12.90 19.54
C MET A 166 5.78 -13.72 18.41
N LEU A 167 4.94 -14.20 17.51
CA LEU A 167 5.36 -14.87 16.29
C LEU A 167 5.81 -13.85 15.26
N LEU A 168 7.06 -13.95 14.82
CA LEU A 168 7.59 -13.18 13.71
C LEU A 168 8.26 -14.10 12.71
N GLY A 169 8.10 -13.80 11.42
CA GLY A 169 8.70 -14.53 10.31
C GLY A 169 9.68 -13.66 9.52
N ARG A 170 10.48 -14.32 8.71
CA ARG A 170 11.43 -13.70 7.79
C ARG A 170 11.37 -14.37 6.43
N GLN A 171 11.35 -13.56 5.37
CA GLN A 171 11.49 -14.00 3.99
C GLN A 171 12.95 -13.83 3.53
N SER A 172 13.45 -14.75 2.70
CA SER A 172 14.84 -14.75 2.20
C SER A 172 15.23 -13.49 1.42
N ALA A 173 14.25 -12.85 0.79
CA ALA A 173 14.45 -11.60 0.04
C ALA A 173 14.65 -10.35 0.92
N TRP A 174 14.41 -10.45 2.23
CA TRP A 174 14.54 -9.30 3.13
C TRP A 174 16.00 -9.10 3.61
N PRO A 175 16.34 -7.89 4.05
CA PRO A 175 17.64 -7.64 4.65
C PRO A 175 17.94 -8.62 5.79
N GLU A 176 19.21 -9.00 5.96
CA GLU A 176 19.63 -9.90 7.03
C GLU A 176 19.18 -9.37 8.39
N GLY A 177 18.72 -10.27 9.27
CA GLY A 177 18.26 -9.93 10.61
C GLY A 177 16.87 -9.29 10.70
N MET A 178 16.19 -8.98 9.58
CA MET A 178 14.86 -8.41 9.59
C MET A 178 13.79 -9.48 9.79
N TYR A 179 12.97 -9.31 10.83
CA TYR A 179 11.76 -10.11 11.10
C TYR A 179 10.52 -9.22 11.13
N SER A 180 9.42 -9.74 10.66
CA SER A 180 8.13 -9.02 10.56
C SER A 180 6.96 -9.91 10.96
N THR A 181 5.79 -9.30 11.07
CA THR A 181 4.51 -10.00 11.18
C THR A 181 4.20 -10.74 9.88
N LEU A 182 3.48 -11.87 9.98
CA LEU A 182 3.01 -12.66 8.84
C LEU A 182 1.93 -11.90 8.07
N ALA A 183 1.86 -12.11 6.76
CA ALA A 183 0.92 -11.40 5.90
C ALA A 183 0.67 -12.16 4.60
N GLY A 184 -0.60 -12.22 4.18
CA GLY A 184 -0.95 -12.83 2.90
C GLY A 184 -2.22 -12.25 2.28
N PHE A 185 -2.48 -12.61 1.04
CA PHE A 185 -3.64 -12.15 0.29
C PHE A 185 -4.92 -12.85 0.76
N MET A 186 -6.00 -12.07 0.82
CA MET A 186 -7.32 -12.66 1.00
C MET A 186 -7.75 -13.42 -0.26
N GLU A 187 -8.39 -14.57 -0.08
CA GLU A 187 -9.00 -15.32 -1.16
C GLU A 187 -10.49 -14.98 -1.34
N PRO A 188 -11.06 -15.19 -2.54
CA PRO A 188 -12.47 -14.96 -2.79
C PRO A 188 -13.37 -15.77 -1.85
N GLY A 189 -14.25 -15.07 -1.11
CA GLY A 189 -15.20 -15.68 -0.20
C GLY A 189 -14.76 -15.75 1.25
N GLU A 190 -13.53 -15.36 1.58
CA GLU A 190 -13.05 -15.29 2.97
C GLU A 190 -13.45 -14.00 3.66
N THR A 191 -13.69 -14.09 4.97
CA THR A 191 -13.63 -12.93 5.87
C THR A 191 -12.17 -12.60 6.21
N ILE A 192 -11.91 -11.41 6.77
CA ILE A 192 -10.55 -11.00 7.18
C ILE A 192 -9.99 -11.92 8.28
N GLU A 193 -10.83 -12.43 9.17
CA GLU A 193 -10.45 -13.35 10.25
C GLU A 193 -10.15 -14.76 9.72
N GLU A 194 -10.90 -15.24 8.71
CA GLU A 194 -10.65 -16.52 8.04
C GLU A 194 -9.33 -16.48 7.29
N ALA A 195 -9.10 -15.44 6.49
CA ALA A 195 -7.84 -15.24 5.78
C ALA A 195 -6.65 -15.20 6.74
N ALA A 196 -6.75 -14.46 7.85
CA ALA A 196 -5.68 -14.37 8.83
C ALA A 196 -5.36 -15.72 9.50
N ARG A 197 -6.39 -16.54 9.82
CA ARG A 197 -6.17 -17.87 10.38
C ARG A 197 -5.54 -18.82 9.38
N ARG A 198 -5.96 -18.78 8.12
CA ARG A 198 -5.40 -19.59 7.02
C ARG A 198 -3.93 -19.23 6.81
N GLU A 199 -3.61 -17.97 6.59
CA GLU A 199 -2.23 -17.52 6.32
C GLU A 199 -1.26 -17.91 7.44
N VAL A 200 -1.61 -17.64 8.71
CA VAL A 200 -0.76 -18.03 9.85
C VAL A 200 -0.58 -19.54 9.94
N PHE A 201 -1.64 -20.31 9.63
CA PHE A 201 -1.56 -21.76 9.65
C PHE A 201 -0.72 -22.30 8.48
N GLU A 202 -0.87 -21.74 7.28
CA GLU A 202 -0.12 -22.15 6.09
C GLU A 202 1.37 -21.82 6.22
N GLU A 203 1.71 -20.60 6.66
CA GLU A 203 3.09 -20.13 6.77
C GLU A 203 3.84 -20.75 7.98
N ALA A 204 3.17 -20.97 9.12
CA ALA A 204 3.83 -21.30 10.38
C ALA A 204 3.20 -22.48 11.16
N GLY A 205 2.11 -23.09 10.69
CA GLY A 205 1.43 -24.20 11.38
C GLY A 205 0.65 -23.80 12.63
N VAL A 206 0.58 -22.52 12.97
CA VAL A 206 -0.02 -22.02 14.21
C VAL A 206 -1.53 -21.80 14.04
N ARG A 207 -2.31 -22.31 14.98
CA ARG A 207 -3.76 -22.05 15.05
C ARG A 207 -4.00 -20.77 15.83
N VAL A 208 -4.80 -19.85 15.25
CA VAL A 208 -5.16 -18.57 15.87
C VAL A 208 -6.63 -18.57 16.28
N GLY A 209 -6.90 -18.16 17.50
CA GLY A 209 -8.23 -18.04 18.10
C GLY A 209 -8.86 -16.69 17.82
N ASP A 210 -8.93 -15.85 18.85
CA ASP A 210 -9.50 -14.51 18.75
C ASP A 210 -8.62 -13.60 17.90
N ILE A 211 -9.26 -12.88 16.97
CA ILE A 211 -8.62 -11.92 16.07
C ILE A 211 -9.38 -10.61 16.19
N ARG A 212 -8.64 -9.51 16.28
CA ARG A 212 -9.22 -8.16 16.29
C ARG A 212 -8.55 -7.27 15.25
N PHE A 213 -9.35 -6.47 14.56
CA PHE A 213 -8.84 -5.40 13.71
C PHE A 213 -8.13 -4.32 14.55
N HIS A 214 -7.00 -3.84 14.07
CA HIS A 214 -6.27 -2.76 14.72
C HIS A 214 -6.18 -1.50 13.87
N LEU A 215 -5.67 -1.60 12.63
CA LEU A 215 -5.51 -0.49 11.69
C LEU A 215 -5.36 -0.99 10.25
N ASN A 216 -5.35 -0.08 9.28
CA ASN A 216 -5.06 -0.44 7.88
C ASN A 216 -4.11 0.57 7.24
N GLN A 217 -3.51 0.17 6.11
CA GLN A 217 -2.57 0.99 5.36
C GLN A 217 -2.70 0.71 3.85
N PRO A 218 -2.95 1.73 3.01
CA PRO A 218 -2.70 1.62 1.59
C PRO A 218 -1.22 1.34 1.32
N TRP A 219 -0.94 0.33 0.50
CA TRP A 219 0.41 -0.10 0.16
C TRP A 219 0.54 -0.14 -1.36
N PRO A 220 1.09 0.93 -2.01
CA PRO A 220 1.03 1.12 -3.46
C PRO A 220 2.07 0.30 -4.24
N PHE A 221 2.24 -0.99 -3.88
CA PHE A 221 3.19 -1.90 -4.52
C PHE A 221 2.53 -3.23 -4.93
N PRO A 222 1.68 -3.24 -5.99
CA PRO A 222 1.22 -2.05 -6.74
C PRO A 222 -0.01 -1.36 -6.16
N SER A 223 -0.95 -2.05 -5.49
CA SER A 223 -2.26 -1.51 -5.07
C SER A 223 -2.91 -2.29 -3.92
N SER A 224 -2.11 -2.71 -2.94
CA SER A 224 -2.63 -3.44 -1.78
C SER A 224 -3.27 -2.54 -0.75
N LEU A 225 -4.27 -3.07 -0.05
CA LEU A 225 -4.76 -2.56 1.22
C LEU A 225 -4.34 -3.54 2.32
N MET A 226 -3.36 -3.14 3.12
CA MET A 226 -2.94 -3.91 4.29
C MET A 226 -3.96 -3.76 5.41
N ILE A 227 -4.51 -4.88 5.88
CA ILE A 227 -5.51 -4.95 6.95
C ILE A 227 -4.83 -5.53 8.18
N GLY A 228 -4.52 -4.66 9.13
CA GLY A 228 -3.73 -4.99 10.31
C GLY A 228 -4.56 -5.57 11.44
N LEU A 229 -4.17 -6.75 11.88
CA LEU A 229 -4.87 -7.57 12.86
C LEU A 229 -3.93 -7.93 14.02
N ILE A 230 -4.53 -8.20 15.17
CA ILE A 230 -3.85 -8.79 16.33
C ILE A 230 -4.60 -10.06 16.70
N GLY A 231 -3.88 -11.18 16.83
CA GLY A 231 -4.43 -12.50 17.11
C GLY A 231 -3.78 -13.19 18.30
N GLU A 232 -4.56 -14.05 18.99
CA GLU A 232 -4.09 -14.92 20.06
C GLU A 232 -3.91 -16.34 19.51
N ALA A 233 -2.70 -16.88 19.64
CA ALA A 233 -2.41 -18.25 19.24
C ALA A 233 -3.00 -19.27 20.21
N LEU A 234 -3.57 -20.34 19.65
CA LEU A 234 -4.07 -21.50 20.39
C LEU A 234 -3.01 -22.61 20.51
N THR A 235 -2.01 -22.58 19.63
CA THR A 235 -0.88 -23.54 19.59
C THR A 235 0.42 -22.77 19.43
N ASP A 236 1.54 -23.36 19.81
CA ASP A 236 2.87 -22.75 19.71
C ASP A 236 3.91 -23.62 18.99
N ASP A 237 3.57 -24.83 18.60
CA ASP A 237 4.38 -25.66 17.71
C ASP A 237 4.47 -25.02 16.33
N LEU A 238 5.69 -24.85 15.79
CA LEU A 238 5.92 -24.24 14.49
C LEU A 238 6.17 -25.31 13.43
N VAL A 239 5.43 -25.19 12.34
CA VAL A 239 5.64 -25.96 11.09
C VAL A 239 5.74 -24.96 9.96
N ILE A 240 6.97 -24.58 9.60
CA ILE A 240 7.25 -23.51 8.65
C ILE A 240 7.14 -24.05 7.22
N ASP A 241 6.41 -23.36 6.33
CA ASP A 241 6.49 -23.59 4.90
C ASP A 241 7.75 -22.89 4.33
N PRO A 242 8.76 -23.67 3.87
CA PRO A 242 10.01 -23.12 3.35
C PRO A 242 9.87 -22.39 2.00
N LYS A 243 8.69 -22.46 1.37
CA LYS A 243 8.39 -21.70 0.15
C LYS A 243 7.99 -20.26 0.46
N GLU A 244 7.36 -20.05 1.61
CA GLU A 244 6.85 -18.72 2.05
C GLU A 244 7.84 -18.03 2.98
N LEU A 245 8.38 -18.75 3.96
CA LEU A 245 9.26 -18.21 4.98
C LEU A 245 10.62 -18.92 5.00
N GLU A 246 11.71 -18.14 5.08
CA GLU A 246 13.04 -18.67 5.38
C GLU A 246 13.08 -19.22 6.81
N THR A 247 12.46 -18.50 7.75
CA THR A 247 12.35 -18.89 9.17
C THR A 247 11.23 -18.12 9.85
N ALA A 248 10.66 -18.74 10.88
CA ALA A 248 9.77 -18.08 11.83
C ALA A 248 10.08 -18.58 13.25
N ARG A 249 9.90 -17.73 14.24
CA ARG A 249 10.07 -18.12 15.65
C ARG A 249 9.22 -17.26 16.58
N TRP A 250 9.05 -17.77 17.79
CA TRP A 250 8.51 -17.02 18.91
C TRP A 250 9.61 -16.17 19.54
N PHE A 251 9.36 -14.87 19.65
CA PHE A 251 10.24 -13.91 20.32
C PHE A 251 9.63 -13.47 21.63
N GLU A 252 10.43 -13.38 22.68
CA GLU A 252 9.98 -12.78 23.93
C GLU A 252 9.77 -11.28 23.78
N SER A 253 8.84 -10.70 24.56
CA SER A 253 8.50 -9.28 24.47
C SER A 253 9.73 -8.34 24.58
N HIS A 254 10.71 -8.68 25.43
CA HIS A 254 11.92 -7.88 25.57
C HIS A 254 12.85 -7.96 24.33
N GLU A 255 12.90 -9.11 23.64
CA GLU A 255 13.64 -9.25 22.37
C GLU A 255 12.98 -8.36 21.31
N VAL A 256 11.64 -8.46 21.16
CA VAL A 256 10.88 -7.65 20.19
C VAL A 256 11.06 -6.16 20.47
N GLN A 257 11.05 -5.73 21.73
CA GLN A 257 11.31 -4.33 22.07
C GLN A 257 12.71 -3.91 21.63
N SER A 258 13.75 -4.73 21.88
CA SER A 258 15.10 -4.41 21.45
C SER A 258 15.27 -4.37 19.93
N MET A 259 14.50 -5.17 19.17
CA MET A 259 14.45 -5.12 17.71
C MET A 259 13.83 -3.82 17.21
N LEU A 260 12.76 -3.35 17.84
CA LEU A 260 12.11 -2.06 17.51
C LEU A 260 13.05 -0.88 17.80
N ASP A 261 13.84 -0.98 18.88
CA ASP A 261 14.76 0.08 19.32
C ASP A 261 16.10 0.03 18.57
N GLY A 262 16.33 -1.00 17.73
CA GLY A 262 17.59 -1.19 17.00
C GLY A 262 18.78 -1.56 17.91
N THR A 263 18.51 -2.13 19.09
CA THR A 263 19.52 -2.46 20.13
C THR A 263 19.70 -3.96 20.37
N HIS A 264 19.07 -4.80 19.55
CA HIS A 264 19.13 -6.26 19.71
C HIS A 264 20.56 -6.79 19.56
N ALA A 265 21.03 -7.60 20.54
CA ALA A 265 22.43 -8.04 20.65
C ALA A 265 22.95 -8.81 19.42
N SER A 266 22.09 -9.54 18.72
CA SER A 266 22.42 -10.26 17.48
C SER A 266 22.10 -9.47 16.20
N GLY A 267 21.84 -8.18 16.28
CA GLY A 267 21.52 -7.34 15.11
C GLY A 267 20.15 -7.60 14.49
N LEU A 268 19.26 -8.33 15.18
CA LEU A 268 17.89 -8.52 14.67
C LEU A 268 17.12 -7.21 14.75
N ASN A 269 16.25 -7.00 13.77
CA ASN A 269 15.50 -5.76 13.64
C ASN A 269 14.05 -6.01 13.18
N ALA A 270 13.18 -5.02 13.43
CA ALA A 270 11.78 -4.99 13.05
C ALA A 270 11.55 -3.97 11.94
N PRO A 271 10.39 -4.00 11.24
CA PRO A 271 10.05 -3.03 10.22
C PRO A 271 10.10 -1.59 10.73
N LEU A 272 10.45 -0.67 9.83
CA LEU A 272 10.48 0.77 10.12
C LEU A 272 9.08 1.33 10.43
N PRO A 273 8.97 2.46 11.15
CA PRO A 273 7.68 3.07 11.52
C PRO A 273 6.77 3.44 10.35
N LEU A 274 7.29 3.53 9.13
CA LEU A 274 6.49 3.78 7.93
C LEU A 274 5.56 2.61 7.55
N ALA A 275 5.83 1.39 8.03
CA ALA A 275 5.09 0.17 7.70
C ALA A 275 4.15 -0.26 8.83
N ILE A 276 2.97 -0.75 8.44
CA ILE A 276 1.92 -1.21 9.35
C ILE A 276 2.41 -2.26 10.35
N ALA A 277 3.32 -3.16 9.93
CA ALA A 277 3.88 -4.20 10.78
C ALA A 277 4.54 -3.65 12.05
N HIS A 278 5.28 -2.52 11.95
CA HIS A 278 5.87 -1.86 13.11
C HIS A 278 4.81 -1.50 14.18
N HIS A 279 3.69 -0.96 13.73
CA HIS A 279 2.62 -0.52 14.62
C HIS A 279 1.85 -1.68 15.24
N LEU A 280 1.65 -2.76 14.48
CA LEU A 280 1.07 -4.00 14.99
C LEU A 280 1.94 -4.62 16.08
N ILE A 281 3.25 -4.72 15.84
CA ILE A 281 4.22 -5.23 16.81
C ILE A 281 4.18 -4.39 18.10
N ARG A 282 4.23 -3.07 17.99
CA ARG A 282 4.15 -2.16 19.15
C ARG A 282 2.83 -2.29 19.91
N ALA A 283 1.71 -2.35 19.21
CA ALA A 283 0.40 -2.48 19.84
C ALA A 283 0.25 -3.82 20.56
N CYS A 284 0.80 -4.89 20.00
CA CYS A 284 0.81 -6.20 20.58
C CYS A 284 1.62 -6.25 21.90
N LEU A 285 2.78 -5.58 21.95
CA LEU A 285 3.60 -5.45 23.18
C LEU A 285 2.87 -4.67 24.28
N GLN A 286 2.06 -3.65 23.95
CA GLN A 286 1.35 -2.82 24.92
C GLN A 286 0.09 -3.48 25.48
N SER A 287 -0.37 -4.55 24.85
CA SER A 287 -1.58 -5.28 25.25
C SER A 287 -1.30 -6.45 26.21
N SER A 288 -0.06 -6.57 26.68
CA SER A 288 0.46 -7.64 27.56
C SER A 288 0.20 -7.32 29.02
#